data_c80ff7d4de9674bd51dead91827a02b2
#
_entry.id   c80ff7d4de9674bd51dead91827a02b2
#
_cell.length_a   1.000
_cell.length_b   1.000
_cell.length_c   1.000
_cell.angle_alpha   90.00
_cell.angle_beta   90.00
_cell.angle_gamma   90.00
#
_symmetry.space_group_name_H-M   'P 1'
#
loop_
_entity.id
_entity.type
_entity.pdbx_description
1 polymer ?
#
loop_
_entity_poly.entity_id
_entity_poly.type
_entity_poly.pdbx_seq_one_letter_code
_entity_poly.pdbx_strand_id
1 'polypeptide(L)'
;QQVMSDMPEFVKARGEIEAKAKQFENDLKAMQDELQRKSSEYEKAKSTMNATKQKETEQSLQEMYTKIQQTYQDNQQALQKLQQEKMTPITSKLVDAIKAVGKSGGYVYIMDLSAGIPYISDTLSKDVTSDVKAQLNKLK
;
A
#
# COMPACT_ATOMS: atom_id res chain seq x y z
N GLN A 1 -3.19 -13.68 11.28
CA GLN A 1 -2.26 -12.54 11.02
C GLN A 1 -0.80 -12.96 11.10
N GLN A 2 -0.36 -13.62 12.17
CA GLN A 2 1.05 -14.00 12.37
C GLN A 2 1.61 -14.86 11.23
N VAL A 3 0.85 -15.87 10.77
CA VAL A 3 1.28 -16.75 9.67
C VAL A 3 1.55 -15.96 8.39
N MET A 4 0.68 -15.03 8.06
CA MET A 4 0.83 -14.19 6.85
C MET A 4 2.06 -13.27 6.95
N SER A 5 2.30 -12.68 8.13
CA SER A 5 3.46 -11.79 8.35
C SER A 5 4.80 -12.51 8.19
N ASP A 6 4.82 -13.82 8.42
CA ASP A 6 6.02 -14.66 8.30
C ASP A 6 6.25 -15.18 6.86
N MET A 7 5.28 -14.98 5.95
CA MET A 7 5.44 -15.41 4.55
C MET A 7 6.46 -14.54 3.82
N PRO A 8 7.49 -15.12 3.16
CA PRO A 8 8.49 -14.35 2.41
C PRO A 8 7.88 -13.46 1.34
N GLU A 9 6.81 -13.94 0.68
CA GLU A 9 6.09 -13.18 -0.33
C GLU A 9 5.40 -11.95 0.26
N PHE A 10 4.88 -12.04 1.49
CA PHE A 10 4.29 -10.91 2.20
C PHE A 10 5.34 -9.86 2.55
N VAL A 11 6.48 -10.29 3.11
CA VAL A 11 7.59 -9.38 3.45
C VAL A 11 8.09 -8.64 2.21
N LYS A 12 8.26 -9.38 1.10
CA LYS A 12 8.66 -8.78 -0.18
C LYS A 12 7.62 -7.80 -0.72
N ALA A 13 6.35 -8.19 -0.75
CA ALA A 13 5.25 -7.35 -1.22
C ALA A 13 5.13 -6.06 -0.41
N ARG A 14 5.24 -6.16 0.91
CA ARG A 14 5.26 -5.01 1.81
C ARG A 14 6.42 -4.07 1.50
N GLY A 15 7.64 -4.58 1.34
CA GLY A 15 8.80 -3.77 0.98
C GLY A 15 8.64 -3.05 -0.37
N GLU A 16 8.06 -3.72 -1.38
CA GLU A 16 7.77 -3.11 -2.68
C GLU A 16 6.73 -1.99 -2.57
N ILE A 17 5.68 -2.18 -1.77
CA ILE A 17 4.64 -1.16 -1.54
C ILE A 17 5.23 0.04 -0.79
N GLU A 18 6.02 -0.19 0.27
CA GLU A 18 6.68 0.87 1.05
C GLU A 18 7.66 1.66 0.17
N ALA A 19 8.46 1.00 -0.65
CA ALA A 19 9.38 1.65 -1.58
C ALA A 19 8.64 2.52 -2.61
N LYS A 20 7.52 2.03 -3.14
CA LYS A 20 6.69 2.78 -4.10
C LYS A 20 6.02 4.00 -3.45
N ALA A 21 5.52 3.84 -2.22
CA ALA A 21 4.95 4.95 -1.45
C ALA A 21 6.01 6.05 -1.21
N LYS A 22 7.23 5.65 -0.84
CA LYS A 22 8.33 6.58 -0.62
C LYS A 22 8.77 7.30 -1.90
N GLN A 23 8.79 6.59 -3.03
CA GLN A 23 9.03 7.22 -4.34
C GLN A 23 7.98 8.30 -4.62
N PHE A 24 6.70 7.98 -4.49
CA PHE A 24 5.61 8.92 -4.72
C PHE A 24 5.65 10.15 -3.80
N GLU A 25 6.01 9.95 -2.53
CA GLU A 25 6.21 11.05 -1.58
C GLU A 25 7.34 11.98 -2.04
N ASN A 26 8.47 11.42 -2.48
CA ASN A 26 9.61 12.19 -2.95
C ASN A 26 9.28 12.96 -4.25
N ASP A 27 8.57 12.32 -5.19
CA ASP A 27 8.18 12.96 -6.45
C ASP A 27 7.21 14.13 -6.21
N LEU A 28 6.21 13.94 -5.33
CA LEU A 28 5.30 15.01 -4.93
C LEU A 28 6.01 16.16 -4.24
N LYS A 29 6.94 15.84 -3.33
CA LYS A 29 7.75 16.85 -2.65
C LYS A 29 8.56 17.67 -3.67
N ALA A 30 9.22 17.02 -4.61
CA ALA A 30 9.98 17.72 -5.66
C ALA A 30 9.09 18.66 -6.49
N MET A 31 7.87 18.23 -6.82
CA MET A 31 6.90 19.08 -7.54
C MET A 31 6.45 20.28 -6.68
N GLN A 32 6.23 20.09 -5.38
CA GLN A 32 5.87 21.17 -4.45
C GLN A 32 7.02 22.17 -4.27
N ASP A 33 8.25 21.67 -4.10
CA ASP A 33 9.44 22.50 -3.97
C ASP A 33 9.66 23.35 -5.24
N GLU A 34 9.44 22.77 -6.42
CA GLU A 34 9.53 23.49 -7.70
C GLU A 34 8.43 24.56 -7.85
N LEU A 35 7.20 24.26 -7.46
CA LEU A 35 6.11 25.23 -7.43
C LEU A 35 6.45 26.39 -6.49
N GLN A 36 6.94 26.10 -5.29
CA GLN A 36 7.34 27.10 -4.31
C GLN A 36 8.48 28.00 -4.84
N ARG A 37 9.50 27.40 -5.47
CA ARG A 37 10.60 28.12 -6.09
C ARG A 37 10.09 29.09 -7.17
N LYS A 38 9.29 28.57 -8.12
CA LYS A 38 8.72 29.38 -9.22
C LYS A 38 7.79 30.49 -8.72
N SER A 39 6.97 30.20 -7.71
CA SER A 39 6.13 31.22 -7.09
C SER A 39 6.96 32.34 -6.46
N SER A 40 8.05 32.00 -5.75
CA SER A 40 8.94 32.99 -5.16
C SER A 40 9.67 33.82 -6.23
N GLU A 41 10.09 33.19 -7.32
CA GLU A 41 10.70 33.90 -8.46
C GLU A 41 9.72 34.87 -9.14
N TYR A 42 8.48 34.40 -9.31
CA TYR A 42 7.41 35.25 -9.86
C TYR A 42 7.14 36.49 -8.98
N GLU A 43 6.96 36.30 -7.68
CA GLU A 43 6.71 37.42 -6.78
C GLU A 43 7.83 38.48 -6.80
N LYS A 44 9.09 38.04 -6.92
CA LYS A 44 10.24 38.96 -7.04
C LYS A 44 10.29 39.71 -8.38
N ALA A 45 9.86 39.08 -9.45
CA ALA A 45 9.96 39.63 -10.81
C ALA A 45 8.66 40.32 -11.28
N LYS A 46 7.54 40.10 -10.60
CA LYS A 46 6.19 40.53 -11.01
C LYS A 46 6.11 42.00 -11.38
N SER A 47 6.74 42.88 -10.60
CA SER A 47 6.72 44.35 -10.83
C SER A 47 7.42 44.78 -12.10
N THR A 48 8.32 43.96 -12.66
CA THR A 48 9.09 44.25 -13.88
C THR A 48 8.54 43.52 -15.09
N MET A 49 7.57 42.63 -14.93
CA MET A 49 6.94 41.88 -16.00
C MET A 49 5.83 42.69 -16.67
N ASN A 50 5.69 42.55 -17.99
CA ASN A 50 4.50 43.06 -18.69
C ASN A 50 3.27 42.20 -18.40
N ALA A 51 2.08 42.72 -18.68
CA ALA A 51 0.82 42.04 -18.36
C ALA A 51 0.66 40.67 -19.00
N THR A 52 1.14 40.48 -20.21
CA THR A 52 1.10 39.18 -20.92
C THR A 52 1.93 38.13 -20.17
N LYS A 53 3.17 38.52 -19.81
CA LYS A 53 4.09 37.63 -19.11
C LYS A 53 3.62 37.27 -17.69
N GLN A 54 3.01 38.25 -17.00
CA GLN A 54 2.37 37.97 -15.68
C GLN A 54 1.27 36.90 -15.83
N LYS A 55 0.35 37.08 -16.79
CA LYS A 55 -0.75 36.15 -17.05
C LYS A 55 -0.25 34.75 -17.43
N GLU A 56 0.74 34.63 -18.31
CA GLU A 56 1.33 33.34 -18.68
C GLU A 56 1.96 32.63 -17.48
N THR A 57 2.67 33.38 -16.63
CA THR A 57 3.32 32.82 -15.45
C THR A 57 2.30 32.35 -14.40
N GLU A 58 1.27 33.19 -14.15
CA GLU A 58 0.17 32.83 -13.23
C GLU A 58 -0.57 31.57 -13.71
N GLN A 59 -0.85 31.48 -15.00
CA GLN A 59 -1.44 30.27 -15.59
C GLN A 59 -0.55 29.05 -15.41
N SER A 60 0.76 29.16 -15.67
CA SER A 60 1.71 28.07 -15.47
C SER A 60 1.78 27.60 -14.01
N LEU A 61 1.76 28.53 -13.06
CA LEU A 61 1.73 28.18 -11.61
C LEU A 61 0.43 27.46 -11.25
N GLN A 62 -0.71 27.90 -11.79
CA GLN A 62 -2.00 27.24 -11.57
C GLN A 62 -2.03 25.84 -12.18
N GLU A 63 -1.46 25.65 -13.37
CA GLU A 63 -1.33 24.34 -14.00
C GLU A 63 -0.45 23.39 -13.17
N MET A 64 0.67 23.89 -12.63
CA MET A 64 1.51 23.10 -11.72
C MET A 64 0.78 22.69 -10.46
N TYR A 65 0.03 23.59 -9.84
CA TYR A 65 -0.78 23.29 -8.67
C TYR A 65 -1.81 22.19 -8.96
N THR A 66 -2.55 22.33 -10.06
CA THR A 66 -3.54 21.34 -10.51
C THR A 66 -2.89 19.97 -10.76
N LYS A 67 -1.70 19.99 -11.39
CA LYS A 67 -0.94 18.78 -11.65
C LYS A 67 -0.49 18.06 -10.37
N ILE A 68 -0.08 18.81 -9.34
CA ILE A 68 0.28 18.24 -8.03
C ILE A 68 -0.92 17.55 -7.41
N GLN A 69 -2.09 18.18 -7.43
CA GLN A 69 -3.32 17.59 -6.91
C GLN A 69 -3.70 16.30 -7.66
N GLN A 70 -3.64 16.34 -8.99
CA GLN A 70 -3.93 15.16 -9.81
C GLN A 70 -2.94 14.03 -9.53
N THR A 71 -1.63 14.35 -9.51
CA THR A 71 -0.59 13.37 -9.20
C THR A 71 -0.78 12.72 -7.83
N TYR A 72 -1.20 13.50 -6.83
CA TYR A 72 -1.52 12.95 -5.50
C TYR A 72 -2.65 11.92 -5.57
N GLN A 73 -3.74 12.24 -6.27
CA GLN A 73 -4.87 11.32 -6.44
C GLN A 73 -4.47 10.06 -7.21
N ASP A 74 -3.74 10.22 -8.31
CA ASP A 74 -3.25 9.12 -9.13
C ASP A 74 -2.32 8.19 -8.32
N ASN A 75 -1.44 8.77 -7.50
CA ASN A 75 -0.55 8.01 -6.63
C ASN A 75 -1.31 7.20 -5.58
N GLN A 76 -2.37 7.77 -4.98
CA GLN A 76 -3.22 7.05 -4.02
C GLN A 76 -3.90 5.84 -4.69
N GLN A 77 -4.46 6.03 -5.87
CA GLN A 77 -5.08 4.94 -6.63
C GLN A 77 -4.05 3.88 -7.04
N ALA A 78 -2.87 4.30 -7.47
CA ALA A 78 -1.80 3.39 -7.87
C ALA A 78 -1.29 2.55 -6.68
N LEU A 79 -1.16 3.14 -5.48
CA LEU A 79 -0.80 2.41 -4.27
C LEU A 79 -1.87 1.40 -3.85
N GLN A 80 -3.14 1.79 -3.89
CA GLN A 80 -4.25 0.89 -3.58
C GLN A 80 -4.29 -0.30 -4.54
N LYS A 81 -4.12 -0.03 -5.83
CA LYS A 81 -4.06 -1.08 -6.87
C LYS A 81 -2.87 -2.01 -6.64
N LEU A 82 -1.68 -1.45 -6.41
CA LEU A 82 -0.47 -2.22 -6.12
C LEU A 82 -0.66 -3.11 -4.88
N GLN A 83 -1.23 -2.57 -3.81
CA GLN A 83 -1.53 -3.32 -2.60
C GLN A 83 -2.47 -4.49 -2.89
N GLN A 84 -3.54 -4.25 -3.63
CA GLN A 84 -4.49 -5.31 -4.01
C GLN A 84 -3.82 -6.39 -4.87
N GLU A 85 -3.07 -6.00 -5.90
CA GLU A 85 -2.37 -6.92 -6.80
C GLU A 85 -1.36 -7.79 -6.06
N LYS A 86 -0.63 -7.21 -5.09
CA LYS A 86 0.38 -7.94 -4.31
C LYS A 86 -0.23 -8.82 -3.22
N MET A 87 -1.29 -8.36 -2.55
CA MET A 87 -1.87 -9.05 -1.41
C MET A 87 -2.85 -10.16 -1.80
N THR A 88 -3.56 -10.02 -2.92
CA THR A 88 -4.55 -11.03 -3.37
C THR A 88 -3.95 -12.43 -3.51
N PRO A 89 -2.84 -12.65 -4.23
CA PRO A 89 -2.26 -13.99 -4.35
C PRO A 89 -1.74 -14.55 -3.02
N ILE A 90 -1.20 -13.70 -2.15
CA ILE A 90 -0.70 -14.09 -0.82
C ILE A 90 -1.86 -14.57 0.05
N THR A 91 -2.95 -13.82 0.07
CA THR A 91 -4.16 -14.19 0.82
C THR A 91 -4.77 -15.48 0.26
N SER A 92 -4.83 -15.64 -1.06
CA SER A 92 -5.32 -16.87 -1.69
C SER A 92 -4.48 -18.08 -1.28
N LYS A 93 -3.16 -17.98 -1.36
CA LYS A 93 -2.22 -19.03 -0.95
C LYS A 93 -2.39 -19.41 0.53
N LEU A 94 -2.57 -18.42 1.42
CA LEU A 94 -2.85 -18.67 2.83
C LEU A 94 -4.17 -19.40 3.04
N VAL A 95 -5.24 -18.96 2.37
CA VAL A 95 -6.56 -19.60 2.45
C VAL A 95 -6.50 -21.06 1.96
N ASP A 96 -5.77 -21.32 0.88
CA ASP A 96 -5.62 -22.68 0.35
C ASP A 96 -4.83 -23.59 1.31
N ALA A 97 -3.81 -23.06 1.98
CA ALA A 97 -3.09 -23.79 3.03
C ALA A 97 -4.00 -24.11 4.23
N ILE A 98 -4.80 -23.15 4.68
CA ILE A 98 -5.78 -23.34 5.76
C ILE A 98 -6.81 -24.41 5.38
N LYS A 99 -7.36 -24.36 4.16
CA LYS A 99 -8.31 -25.37 3.66
C LYS A 99 -7.68 -26.75 3.61
N ALA A 100 -6.43 -26.87 3.17
CA ALA A 100 -5.73 -28.14 3.13
C ALA A 100 -5.52 -28.73 4.53
N VAL A 101 -5.11 -27.92 5.51
CA VAL A 101 -4.99 -28.34 6.91
C VAL A 101 -6.36 -28.71 7.49
N GLY A 102 -7.40 -27.93 7.20
CA GLY A 102 -8.78 -28.23 7.63
C GLY A 102 -9.24 -29.60 7.15
N LYS A 103 -9.05 -29.88 5.86
CA LYS A 103 -9.43 -31.18 5.27
C LYS A 103 -8.62 -32.33 5.83
N SER A 104 -7.30 -32.22 5.92
CA SER A 104 -6.43 -33.29 6.41
C SER A 104 -6.57 -33.57 7.89
N GLY A 105 -6.89 -32.55 8.69
CA GLY A 105 -7.09 -32.66 10.12
C GLY A 105 -8.54 -32.97 10.55
N GLY A 106 -9.48 -32.96 9.60
CA GLY A 106 -10.91 -33.19 9.90
C GLY A 106 -11.55 -32.09 10.74
N TYR A 107 -11.02 -30.86 10.65
CA TYR A 107 -11.54 -29.71 11.40
C TYR A 107 -12.79 -29.16 10.75
N VAL A 108 -13.82 -28.89 11.57
CA VAL A 108 -15.05 -28.23 11.13
C VAL A 108 -14.80 -26.75 10.87
N TYR A 109 -14.00 -26.12 11.73
CA TYR A 109 -13.61 -24.72 11.62
C TYR A 109 -12.12 -24.54 11.93
N ILE A 110 -11.47 -23.62 11.22
CA ILE A 110 -10.18 -23.04 11.60
C ILE A 110 -10.42 -21.54 11.69
N MET A 111 -10.10 -20.95 12.84
CA MET A 111 -10.38 -19.56 13.14
C MET A 111 -9.10 -18.80 13.45
N ASP A 112 -9.06 -17.51 13.08
CA ASP A 112 -8.02 -16.61 13.53
C ASP A 112 -8.37 -16.06 14.91
N LEU A 113 -7.49 -16.27 15.89
CA LEU A 113 -7.69 -15.79 17.27
C LEU A 113 -7.80 -14.27 17.36
N SER A 114 -7.21 -13.54 16.42
CA SER A 114 -7.31 -12.07 16.36
C SER A 114 -8.70 -11.56 15.93
N ALA A 115 -9.59 -12.46 15.51
CA ALA A 115 -10.95 -12.10 15.09
C ALA A 115 -11.91 -11.80 16.26
N GLY A 116 -11.40 -11.70 17.50
CA GLY A 116 -12.22 -11.34 18.67
C GLY A 116 -13.18 -12.43 19.12
N ILE A 117 -12.77 -13.69 19.02
CA ILE A 117 -13.58 -14.84 19.47
C ILE A 117 -13.72 -14.79 20.99
N PRO A 118 -14.95 -14.70 21.54
CA PRO A 118 -15.16 -14.44 22.96
C PRO A 118 -14.80 -15.63 23.86
N TYR A 119 -14.80 -16.84 23.32
CA TYR A 119 -14.46 -18.06 24.05
C TYR A 119 -13.91 -19.16 23.14
N ILE A 120 -12.85 -19.79 23.55
CA ILE A 120 -12.26 -20.98 22.92
C ILE A 120 -11.94 -21.98 24.04
N SER A 121 -12.37 -23.21 23.87
CA SER A 121 -12.09 -24.29 24.85
C SER A 121 -10.62 -24.70 24.82
N ASP A 122 -9.94 -24.66 25.92
CA ASP A 122 -8.53 -25.09 26.05
C ASP A 122 -8.34 -26.60 25.79
N THR A 123 -9.38 -27.39 25.99
CA THR A 123 -9.31 -28.87 25.89
C THR A 123 -9.83 -29.40 24.56
N LEU A 124 -10.74 -28.66 23.88
CA LEU A 124 -11.40 -29.10 22.64
C LEU A 124 -10.88 -28.37 21.40
N SER A 125 -10.03 -27.36 21.59
CA SER A 125 -9.36 -26.67 20.49
C SER A 125 -7.93 -27.16 20.27
N LYS A 126 -7.43 -27.01 19.06
CA LYS A 126 -6.04 -27.30 18.71
C LYS A 126 -5.45 -26.11 17.96
N ASP A 127 -4.27 -25.65 18.36
CA ASP A 127 -3.49 -24.71 17.59
C ASP A 127 -2.89 -25.40 16.37
N VAL A 128 -3.30 -24.95 15.18
CA VAL A 128 -2.83 -25.47 13.88
C VAL A 128 -1.92 -24.49 13.15
N THR A 129 -1.43 -23.45 13.82
CA THR A 129 -0.55 -22.45 13.25
C THR A 129 0.69 -23.04 12.57
N SER A 130 1.34 -24.02 13.25
CA SER A 130 2.50 -24.72 12.70
C SER A 130 2.16 -25.60 11.50
N ASP A 131 0.98 -26.25 11.52
CA ASP A 131 0.52 -27.09 10.41
C ASP A 131 0.24 -26.24 9.16
N VAL A 132 -0.36 -25.05 9.32
CA VAL A 132 -0.59 -24.10 8.23
C VAL A 132 0.74 -23.59 7.67
N LYS A 133 1.71 -23.22 8.50
CA LYS A 133 3.06 -22.82 8.07
C LYS A 133 3.76 -23.94 7.27
N ALA A 134 3.69 -25.17 7.75
CA ALA A 134 4.25 -26.33 7.04
C ALA A 134 3.57 -26.56 5.69
N GLN A 135 2.26 -26.37 5.60
CA GLN A 135 1.51 -26.51 4.35
C GLN A 135 1.85 -25.39 3.36
N LEU A 136 2.02 -24.14 3.81
CA LEU A 136 2.46 -23.02 2.97
C LEU A 136 3.81 -23.29 2.30
N ASN A 137 4.75 -23.92 3.01
CA ASN A 137 6.06 -24.29 2.46
C ASN A 137 5.99 -25.36 1.36
N LYS A 138 4.88 -26.12 1.29
CA LYS A 138 4.64 -27.11 0.20
C LYS A 138 3.96 -26.51 -1.02
N LEU A 139 3.27 -25.38 -0.86
CA LEU A 139 2.63 -24.63 -1.94
C LEU A 139 3.67 -23.69 -2.56
N LYS A 140 4.32 -24.16 -3.62
CA LYS A 140 5.27 -23.34 -4.42
C LYS A 140 4.52 -22.39 -5.37
#